data_216a4660792deb12a1e5f7e0efe6792f
#
_entry.id   216a4660792deb12a1e5f7e0efe6792f
#
_cell.length_a   1.000
_cell.length_b   1.000
_cell.length_c   1.000
_cell.angle_alpha   90.00
_cell.angle_beta   90.00
_cell.angle_gamma   90.00
#
_symmetry.space_group_name_H-M   'P 1'
#
loop_
_entity.id
_entity.type
_entity.pdbx_description
1 polymer ?
#
loop_
_entity_poly.entity_id
_entity_poly.type
_entity_poly.pdbx_seq_one_letter_code
_entity_poly.pdbx_strand_id
1 'polypeptide(L)'
;MRTELFLKGRLRHDLSADEKRALEDAVVDVVKLDPRKTLVERGERIENSYYIIEGTMLRHIDDRRGERQLVGLNVTGDFVDLHGFPMKRLDHNVASLDTVTLAKVPHTAIARLVERFPHLARAMWFSTLLDAAMHREWIFRLGRLNAEGRIAHLVSEIIERLKFVGRFDGTNLPVPLL
;
A
#
# COMPACT_ATOMS: atom_id res chain seq x y z
N MET A 1 -8.79 -14.80 6.28
CA MET A 1 -7.71 -14.02 6.95
C MET A 1 -7.73 -12.62 6.33
N ARG A 2 -7.65 -11.58 7.15
CA ARG A 2 -7.63 -10.16 6.69
C ARG A 2 -6.41 -9.85 5.84
N THR A 3 -5.29 -10.49 6.13
CA THR A 3 -4.00 -10.31 5.45
C THR A 3 -3.72 -11.32 4.35
N GLU A 4 -4.73 -12.05 3.87
CA GLU A 4 -4.54 -13.16 2.93
C GLU A 4 -3.96 -12.76 1.56
N LEU A 5 -4.16 -11.50 1.17
CA LEU A 5 -3.68 -10.97 -0.12
C LEU A 5 -2.26 -10.37 -0.05
N PHE A 6 -1.67 -10.25 1.16
CA PHE A 6 -0.30 -9.73 1.30
C PHE A 6 0.67 -10.59 0.49
N LEU A 7 1.37 -9.96 -0.46
CA LEU A 7 2.29 -10.59 -1.41
C LEU A 7 1.67 -11.71 -2.27
N LYS A 8 0.34 -11.77 -2.42
CA LYS A 8 -0.32 -12.72 -3.31
C LYS A 8 0.17 -12.53 -4.74
N GLY A 9 0.39 -13.64 -5.45
CA GLY A 9 0.98 -13.62 -6.79
C GLY A 9 2.48 -13.32 -6.84
N ARG A 10 3.13 -13.17 -5.67
CA ARG A 10 4.57 -12.88 -5.53
C ARG A 10 5.20 -13.88 -4.54
N LEU A 11 5.49 -13.45 -3.31
CA LEU A 11 6.16 -14.27 -2.28
C LEU A 11 5.22 -14.90 -1.25
N ARG A 12 3.89 -14.76 -1.39
CA ARG A 12 2.92 -15.30 -0.42
C ARG A 12 3.03 -16.82 -0.22
N HIS A 13 3.36 -17.53 -1.27
CA HIS A 13 3.50 -18.99 -1.22
C HIS A 13 4.68 -19.46 -0.37
N ASP A 14 5.74 -18.63 -0.28
CA ASP A 14 6.93 -18.94 0.51
C ASP A 14 6.71 -18.76 2.02
N LEU A 15 5.70 -17.99 2.42
CA LEU A 15 5.38 -17.78 3.83
C LEU A 15 4.81 -19.07 4.44
N SER A 16 5.35 -19.46 5.59
CA SER A 16 4.84 -20.59 6.39
C SER A 16 3.45 -20.30 6.95
N ALA A 17 2.76 -21.33 7.41
CA ALA A 17 1.46 -21.18 8.07
C ALA A 17 1.57 -20.35 9.36
N ASP A 18 2.68 -20.47 10.09
CA ASP A 18 2.93 -19.72 11.32
C ASP A 18 3.18 -18.23 11.03
N GLU A 19 3.95 -17.91 9.99
CA GLU A 19 4.17 -16.53 9.56
C GLU A 19 2.87 -15.85 9.10
N LYS A 20 2.03 -16.56 8.34
CA LYS A 20 0.72 -16.08 7.92
C LYS A 20 -0.20 -15.83 9.11
N ARG A 21 -0.22 -16.72 10.09
CA ARG A 21 -1.00 -16.54 11.33
C ARG A 21 -0.45 -15.39 12.16
N ALA A 22 0.86 -15.32 12.35
CA ALA A 22 1.48 -14.26 13.13
C ALA A 22 1.20 -12.86 12.55
N LEU A 23 1.23 -12.73 11.22
CA LEU A 23 0.85 -11.49 10.53
C LEU A 23 -0.62 -11.14 10.76
N GLU A 24 -1.51 -12.13 10.69
CA GLU A 24 -2.95 -11.93 10.96
C GLU A 24 -3.21 -11.54 12.42
N ASP A 25 -2.54 -12.17 13.38
CA ASP A 25 -2.66 -11.91 14.81
C ASP A 25 -2.07 -10.54 15.21
N ALA A 26 -1.19 -9.97 14.40
CA ALA A 26 -0.65 -8.64 14.59
C ALA A 26 -1.68 -7.53 14.30
N VAL A 27 -2.78 -7.84 13.63
CA VAL A 27 -3.87 -6.89 13.37
C VAL A 27 -4.70 -6.70 14.63
N VAL A 28 -4.67 -5.48 15.18
CA VAL A 28 -5.38 -5.15 16.43
C VAL A 28 -6.76 -4.53 16.20
N ASP A 29 -7.00 -3.96 15.02
CA ASP A 29 -8.25 -3.25 14.72
C ASP A 29 -8.50 -3.22 13.21
N VAL A 30 -9.75 -2.92 12.83
CA VAL A 30 -10.17 -2.69 11.45
C VAL A 30 -10.84 -1.33 11.36
N VAL A 31 -10.23 -0.44 10.58
CA VAL A 31 -10.69 0.94 10.39
C VAL A 31 -11.35 1.08 9.02
N LYS A 32 -12.48 1.77 8.98
CA LYS A 32 -13.13 2.18 7.73
C LYS A 32 -12.97 3.68 7.52
N LEU A 33 -12.65 4.08 6.30
CA LEU A 33 -12.60 5.48 5.90
C LEU A 33 -13.51 5.71 4.71
N ASP A 34 -14.23 6.82 4.76
CA ASP A 34 -14.97 7.34 3.61
C ASP A 34 -13.98 7.82 2.52
N PRO A 35 -14.44 8.01 1.28
CA PRO A 35 -13.64 8.59 0.22
C PRO A 35 -13.02 9.94 0.58
N ARG A 36 -11.80 10.18 0.12
CA ARG A 36 -11.08 11.47 0.26
C ARG A 36 -10.78 11.88 1.71
N LYS A 37 -10.61 10.91 2.60
CA LYS A 37 -10.19 11.14 3.99
C LYS A 37 -8.70 10.93 4.15
N THR A 38 -8.02 11.88 4.78
CA THR A 38 -6.61 11.74 5.16
C THR A 38 -6.49 10.77 6.32
N LEU A 39 -5.60 9.79 6.17
CA LEU A 39 -5.23 8.81 7.19
C LEU A 39 -3.99 9.26 7.97
N VAL A 40 -2.98 9.78 7.27
CA VAL A 40 -1.71 10.26 7.82
C VAL A 40 -1.31 11.54 7.11
N GLU A 41 -0.91 12.54 7.86
CA GLU A 41 -0.34 13.78 7.33
C GLU A 41 1.19 13.69 7.22
N ARG A 42 1.72 14.37 6.21
CA ARG A 42 3.18 14.46 5.99
C ARG A 42 3.88 15.00 7.23
N GLY A 43 4.93 14.30 7.68
CA GLY A 43 5.73 14.68 8.85
C GLY A 43 5.13 14.24 10.18
N GLU A 44 3.89 13.74 10.20
CA GLU A 44 3.29 13.17 11.39
C GLU A 44 4.07 11.95 11.88
N ARG A 45 4.23 11.83 13.21
CA ARG A 45 4.81 10.63 13.83
C ARG A 45 3.76 9.53 13.82
N ILE A 46 4.12 8.40 13.23
CA ILE A 46 3.24 7.24 13.15
C ILE A 46 3.73 6.10 14.05
N GLU A 47 2.78 5.40 14.64
CA GLU A 47 3.00 4.25 15.53
C GLU A 47 2.30 2.99 15.03
N ASN A 48 1.60 3.09 13.91
CA ASN A 48 0.89 2.00 13.27
C ASN A 48 1.19 1.98 11.78
N SER A 49 1.11 0.80 11.18
CA SER A 49 1.05 0.60 9.73
C SER A 49 -0.31 0.04 9.37
N TYR A 50 -0.77 0.35 8.15
CA TYR A 50 -2.09 -0.03 7.68
C TYR A 50 -2.01 -0.91 6.45
N TYR A 51 -2.71 -2.03 6.50
CA TYR A 51 -2.86 -2.95 5.39
C TYR A 51 -4.25 -2.80 4.76
N ILE A 52 -4.33 -2.74 3.44
CA ILE A 52 -5.59 -2.55 2.72
C ILE A 52 -6.30 -3.89 2.56
N ILE A 53 -7.40 -4.09 3.29
CA ILE A 53 -8.30 -5.23 3.12
C ILE A 53 -9.16 -5.04 1.87
N GLU A 54 -9.64 -3.81 1.66
CA GLU A 54 -10.50 -3.44 0.54
C GLU A 54 -10.36 -1.95 0.22
N GLY A 55 -10.42 -1.58 -1.06
CA GLY A 55 -10.36 -0.21 -1.53
C GLY A 55 -8.97 0.23 -1.99
N THR A 56 -8.83 1.54 -2.17
CA THR A 56 -7.65 2.17 -2.77
C THR A 56 -7.18 3.36 -1.95
N MET A 57 -5.88 3.43 -1.69
CA MET A 57 -5.23 4.54 -0.99
C MET A 57 -4.30 5.30 -1.92
N LEU A 58 -4.20 6.60 -1.72
CA LEU A 58 -3.32 7.51 -2.44
C LEU A 58 -2.22 8.04 -1.53
N ARG A 59 -1.02 8.18 -2.09
CA ARG A 59 0.05 8.98 -1.50
C ARG A 59 0.20 10.25 -2.31
N HIS A 60 0.23 11.40 -1.64
CA HIS A 60 0.36 12.68 -2.31
C HIS A 60 1.21 13.66 -1.51
N ILE A 61 1.76 14.63 -2.23
CA ILE A 61 2.47 15.79 -1.67
C ILE A 61 1.73 17.02 -2.17
N ASP A 62 1.37 17.90 -1.25
CA ASP A 62 0.80 19.20 -1.58
C ASP A 62 1.93 20.24 -1.57
N ASP A 63 1.99 21.09 -2.60
CA ASP A 63 2.95 22.16 -2.71
C ASP A 63 2.56 23.38 -1.85
N ARG A 64 3.37 24.45 -1.88
CA ARG A 64 3.11 25.68 -1.11
C ARG A 64 1.85 26.44 -1.57
N ARG A 65 1.33 26.14 -2.75
CA ARG A 65 0.09 26.73 -3.30
C ARG A 65 -1.12 25.85 -3.00
N GLY A 66 -0.92 24.70 -2.36
CA GLY A 66 -1.97 23.70 -2.09
C GLY A 66 -2.29 22.82 -3.31
N GLU A 67 -1.47 22.85 -4.35
CA GLU A 67 -1.63 21.97 -5.50
C GLU A 67 -1.12 20.56 -5.15
N ARG A 68 -1.92 19.55 -5.47
CA ARG A 68 -1.66 18.16 -5.11
C ARG A 68 -0.94 17.40 -6.22
N GLN A 69 0.23 16.84 -5.88
CA GLN A 69 0.93 15.90 -6.73
C GLN A 69 0.74 14.49 -6.18
N LEU A 70 0.13 13.62 -6.97
CA LEU A 70 0.06 12.19 -6.67
C LEU A 70 1.46 11.58 -6.83
N VAL A 71 1.92 10.88 -5.79
CA VAL A 71 3.25 10.23 -5.77
C VAL A 71 3.17 8.72 -5.62
N GLY A 72 2.01 8.16 -5.31
CA GLY A 72 1.82 6.73 -5.22
C GLY A 72 0.37 6.31 -5.08
N LEU A 73 0.09 5.07 -5.42
CA LEU A 73 -1.22 4.44 -5.28
C LEU A 73 -1.04 3.04 -4.69
N ASN A 74 -1.85 2.71 -3.70
CA ASN A 74 -1.88 1.40 -3.06
C ASN A 74 -3.27 0.79 -3.22
N VAL A 75 -3.33 -0.48 -3.55
CA VAL A 75 -4.58 -1.23 -3.76
C VAL A 75 -4.74 -2.32 -2.70
N THR A 76 -5.91 -2.92 -2.67
CA THR A 76 -6.19 -4.11 -1.85
C THR A 76 -5.02 -5.11 -1.89
N GLY A 77 -4.55 -5.53 -0.73
CA GLY A 77 -3.41 -6.44 -0.57
C GLY A 77 -2.08 -5.78 -0.27
N ASP A 78 -1.99 -4.45 -0.35
CA ASP A 78 -0.78 -3.69 -0.01
C ASP A 78 -0.79 -3.21 1.44
N PHE A 79 0.40 -3.03 2.01
CA PHE A 79 0.60 -2.08 3.10
C PHE A 79 0.77 -0.68 2.54
N VAL A 80 0.08 0.29 3.12
CA VAL A 80 0.14 1.68 2.65
C VAL A 80 1.46 2.34 3.03
N ASP A 81 1.98 2.00 4.20
CA ASP A 81 3.00 2.76 4.91
C ASP A 81 4.00 1.89 5.68
N LEU A 82 4.25 0.66 5.21
CA LEU A 82 5.14 -0.28 5.92
C LEU A 82 6.56 0.29 6.12
N HIS A 83 7.05 1.12 5.20
CA HIS A 83 8.31 1.85 5.34
C HIS A 83 8.28 2.88 6.50
N GLY A 84 7.11 3.28 6.95
CA GLY A 84 6.93 4.13 8.12
C GLY A 84 7.36 3.46 9.44
N PHE A 85 7.40 2.13 9.49
CA PHE A 85 7.90 1.41 10.68
C PHE A 85 9.35 1.81 11.04
N PRO A 86 10.35 1.75 10.13
CA PRO A 86 11.69 2.22 10.43
C PRO A 86 11.82 3.76 10.39
N MET A 87 11.09 4.46 9.51
CA MET A 87 11.23 5.91 9.33
C MET A 87 10.56 6.73 10.44
N LYS A 88 9.52 6.21 11.10
CA LYS A 88 8.72 6.84 12.16
C LYS A 88 7.91 8.07 11.74
N ARG A 89 8.14 8.60 10.56
CA ARG A 89 7.41 9.70 9.93
C ARG A 89 7.34 9.46 8.43
N LEU A 90 6.23 9.88 7.81
CA LEU A 90 6.10 9.84 6.36
C LEU A 90 6.50 11.18 5.74
N ASP A 91 7.08 11.12 4.55
CA ASP A 91 7.46 12.27 3.72
C ASP A 91 6.35 12.72 2.75
N HIS A 92 5.18 12.10 2.84
CA HIS A 92 3.98 12.33 2.03
C HIS A 92 2.71 12.17 2.86
N ASN A 93 1.59 12.67 2.35
CA ASN A 93 0.27 12.42 2.91
C ASN A 93 -0.28 11.08 2.40
N VAL A 94 -1.12 10.44 3.20
CA VAL A 94 -1.84 9.22 2.85
C VAL A 94 -3.34 9.48 2.97
N ALA A 95 -4.10 9.25 1.91
CA ALA A 95 -5.54 9.48 1.88
C ALA A 95 -6.28 8.36 1.12
N SER A 96 -7.55 8.16 1.46
CA SER A 96 -8.43 7.24 0.73
C SER A 96 -8.85 7.84 -0.61
N LEU A 97 -8.88 7.03 -1.67
CA LEU A 97 -9.48 7.39 -2.95
C LEU A 97 -10.98 7.09 -2.95
N ASP A 98 -11.34 5.92 -2.50
CA ASP A 98 -12.70 5.39 -2.36
C ASP A 98 -12.99 5.04 -0.89
N THR A 99 -14.08 4.34 -0.63
CA THR A 99 -14.34 3.74 0.69
C THR A 99 -13.35 2.61 0.91
N VAL A 100 -12.56 2.70 1.97
CA VAL A 100 -11.52 1.72 2.27
C VAL A 100 -11.75 1.03 3.62
N THR A 101 -11.33 -0.22 3.68
CA THR A 101 -11.25 -1.01 4.90
C THR A 101 -9.78 -1.37 5.15
N LEU A 102 -9.25 -0.95 6.29
CA LEU A 102 -7.83 -1.07 6.65
C LEU A 102 -7.65 -1.93 7.90
N ALA A 103 -6.71 -2.87 7.86
CA ALA A 103 -6.22 -3.56 9.04
C ALA A 103 -5.11 -2.73 9.70
N LYS A 104 -5.29 -2.38 10.98
CA LYS A 104 -4.32 -1.62 11.76
C LYS A 104 -3.33 -2.55 12.44
N VAL A 105 -2.04 -2.33 12.20
CA VAL A 105 -0.94 -3.12 12.75
C VAL A 105 0.02 -2.19 13.52
N PRO A 106 0.09 -2.27 14.86
CA PRO A 106 1.00 -1.45 15.65
C PRO A 106 2.47 -1.73 15.34
N HIS A 107 3.31 -0.70 15.34
CA HIS A 107 4.75 -0.85 15.14
C HIS A 107 5.41 -1.76 16.19
N THR A 108 4.85 -1.81 17.41
CA THR A 108 5.29 -2.77 18.44
C THR A 108 5.00 -4.22 18.07
N ALA A 109 3.90 -4.49 17.35
CA ALA A 109 3.62 -5.81 16.82
C ALA A 109 4.54 -6.15 15.64
N ILE A 110 4.79 -5.18 14.73
CA ILE A 110 5.76 -5.37 13.64
C ILE A 110 7.15 -5.69 14.18
N ALA A 111 7.61 -4.99 15.22
CA ALA A 111 8.90 -5.26 15.87
C ALA A 111 9.00 -6.73 16.31
N ARG A 112 7.98 -7.23 17.02
CA ARG A 112 7.94 -8.65 17.44
C ARG A 112 7.94 -9.63 16.27
N LEU A 113 7.22 -9.30 15.18
CA LEU A 113 7.21 -10.12 13.96
C LEU A 113 8.60 -10.21 13.33
N VAL A 114 9.28 -9.08 13.21
CA VAL A 114 10.62 -8.98 12.61
C VAL A 114 11.65 -9.76 13.43
N GLU A 115 11.58 -9.70 14.75
CA GLU A 115 12.47 -10.45 15.66
C GLU A 115 12.20 -11.96 15.61
N ARG A 116 10.93 -12.36 15.63
CA ARG A 116 10.54 -13.77 15.74
C ARG A 116 10.59 -14.51 14.39
N PHE A 117 10.33 -13.83 13.29
CA PHE A 117 10.22 -14.41 11.96
C PHE A 117 11.14 -13.69 10.95
N PRO A 118 12.45 -14.00 10.93
CA PRO A 118 13.39 -13.33 10.01
C PRO A 118 13.04 -13.51 8.53
N HIS A 119 12.37 -14.59 8.14
CA HIS A 119 11.92 -14.82 6.78
C HIS A 119 10.75 -13.87 6.44
N LEU A 120 9.74 -13.74 7.31
CA LEU A 120 8.66 -12.76 7.15
C LEU A 120 9.21 -11.32 7.12
N ALA A 121 10.22 -11.00 7.96
CA ALA A 121 10.89 -9.71 7.93
C ALA A 121 11.49 -9.39 6.55
N ARG A 122 12.15 -10.37 5.90
CA ARG A 122 12.67 -10.21 4.53
C ARG A 122 11.54 -10.02 3.50
N ALA A 123 10.42 -10.72 3.67
CA ALA A 123 9.25 -10.55 2.80
C ALA A 123 8.61 -9.16 2.96
N MET A 124 8.53 -8.63 4.18
CA MET A 124 8.09 -7.26 4.45
C MET A 124 9.07 -6.23 3.85
N TRP A 125 10.37 -6.45 3.99
CA TRP A 125 11.39 -5.62 3.34
C TRP A 125 11.29 -5.67 1.81
N PHE A 126 11.11 -6.85 1.23
CA PHE A 126 10.85 -6.99 -0.21
C PHE A 126 9.66 -6.15 -0.66
N SER A 127 8.57 -6.12 0.12
CA SER A 127 7.40 -5.29 -0.19
C SER A 127 7.75 -3.80 -0.28
N THR A 128 8.59 -3.27 0.64
CA THR A 128 9.04 -1.87 0.59
C THR A 128 9.99 -1.58 -0.57
N LEU A 129 10.86 -2.52 -0.91
CA LEU A 129 11.76 -2.39 -2.07
C LEU A 129 10.99 -2.41 -3.40
N LEU A 130 9.95 -3.22 -3.48
CA LEU A 130 9.05 -3.27 -4.64
C LEU A 130 8.30 -1.95 -4.82
N ASP A 131 7.79 -1.38 -3.72
CA ASP A 131 7.17 -0.06 -3.72
C ASP A 131 8.16 1.01 -4.24
N ALA A 132 9.39 1.01 -3.76
CA ALA A 132 10.45 1.89 -4.26
C ALA A 132 10.79 1.65 -5.75
N ALA A 133 10.69 0.42 -6.25
CA ALA A 133 10.88 0.13 -7.66
C ALA A 133 9.74 0.73 -8.52
N MET A 134 8.49 0.62 -8.06
CA MET A 134 7.35 1.25 -8.72
C MET A 134 7.49 2.78 -8.79
N HIS A 135 7.97 3.42 -7.71
CA HIS A 135 8.24 4.86 -7.72
C HIS A 135 9.29 5.27 -8.76
N ARG A 136 10.37 4.49 -8.96
CA ARG A 136 11.35 4.76 -10.02
C ARG A 136 10.73 4.70 -11.42
N GLU A 137 9.84 3.74 -11.65
CA GLU A 137 9.06 3.68 -12.89
C GLU A 137 8.16 4.91 -13.07
N TRP A 138 7.49 5.39 -12.02
CA TRP A 138 6.70 6.62 -12.07
C TRP A 138 7.55 7.84 -12.44
N ILE A 139 8.74 7.99 -11.85
CA ILE A 139 9.67 9.07 -12.20
C ILE A 139 10.06 9.00 -13.68
N PHE A 140 10.40 7.81 -14.18
CA PHE A 140 10.73 7.62 -15.59
C PHE A 140 9.56 8.02 -16.51
N ARG A 141 8.34 7.59 -16.21
CA ARG A 141 7.13 7.89 -16.97
C ARG A 141 6.80 9.39 -16.97
N LEU A 142 6.90 10.03 -15.80
CA LEU A 142 6.69 11.49 -15.70
C LEU A 142 7.67 12.28 -16.58
N GLY A 143 8.90 11.81 -16.73
CA GLY A 143 9.92 12.45 -17.56
C GLY A 143 9.87 12.10 -19.05
N ARG A 144 9.19 11.01 -19.45
CA ARG A 144 9.27 10.49 -20.82
C ARG A 144 7.93 10.40 -21.54
N LEU A 145 6.83 10.23 -20.84
CA LEU A 145 5.51 10.04 -21.46
C LEU A 145 4.72 11.36 -21.49
N ASN A 146 3.92 11.53 -22.56
CA ASN A 146 2.87 12.55 -22.62
C ASN A 146 1.69 12.19 -21.69
N ALA A 147 0.69 13.05 -21.60
CA ALA A 147 -0.45 12.86 -20.70
C ALA A 147 -1.21 11.55 -20.97
N GLU A 148 -1.48 11.23 -22.23
CA GLU A 148 -2.17 9.99 -22.61
C GLU A 148 -1.37 8.74 -22.20
N GLY A 149 -0.07 8.74 -22.49
CA GLY A 149 0.82 7.65 -22.09
C GLY A 149 0.90 7.45 -20.59
N ARG A 150 0.88 8.53 -19.79
CA ARG A 150 0.86 8.46 -18.33
C ARG A 150 -0.44 7.85 -17.80
N ILE A 151 -1.60 8.24 -18.37
CA ILE A 151 -2.90 7.69 -18.02
C ILE A 151 -2.98 6.21 -18.38
N ALA A 152 -2.62 5.84 -19.61
CA ALA A 152 -2.62 4.46 -20.07
C ALA A 152 -1.75 3.57 -19.17
N HIS A 153 -0.59 4.07 -18.76
CA HIS A 153 0.32 3.35 -17.88
C HIS A 153 -0.23 3.18 -16.47
N LEU A 154 -0.85 4.23 -15.90
CA LEU A 154 -1.49 4.18 -14.60
C LEU A 154 -2.60 3.12 -14.58
N VAL A 155 -3.48 3.14 -15.58
CA VAL A 155 -4.57 2.17 -15.72
C VAL A 155 -4.03 0.75 -15.84
N SER A 156 -3.00 0.54 -16.69
CA SER A 156 -2.37 -0.77 -16.87
C SER A 156 -1.73 -1.28 -15.56
N GLU A 157 -1.06 -0.42 -14.82
CA GLU A 157 -0.47 -0.77 -13.51
C GLU A 157 -1.53 -1.21 -12.51
N ILE A 158 -2.63 -0.46 -12.40
CA ILE A 158 -3.74 -0.80 -11.50
C ILE A 158 -4.34 -2.15 -11.89
N ILE A 159 -4.61 -2.37 -13.17
CA ILE A 159 -5.17 -3.63 -13.68
C ILE A 159 -4.25 -4.81 -13.31
N GLU A 160 -2.96 -4.71 -13.61
CA GLU A 160 -2.01 -5.80 -13.30
C GLU A 160 -1.94 -6.09 -11.79
N ARG A 161 -1.90 -5.05 -10.95
CA ARG A 161 -1.90 -5.24 -9.49
C ARG A 161 -3.17 -5.91 -8.98
N LEU A 162 -4.33 -5.53 -9.50
CA LEU A 162 -5.62 -6.13 -9.14
C LEU A 162 -5.75 -7.57 -9.66
N LYS A 163 -5.18 -7.89 -10.83
CA LYS A 163 -5.08 -9.27 -11.32
C LYS A 163 -4.29 -10.15 -10.37
N PHE A 164 -3.12 -9.70 -9.89
CA PHE A 164 -2.28 -10.46 -8.94
C PHE A 164 -3.04 -10.84 -7.67
N VAL A 165 -3.88 -9.95 -7.16
CA VAL A 165 -4.67 -10.25 -5.96
C VAL A 165 -6.02 -10.89 -6.27
N GLY A 166 -6.38 -11.10 -7.55
CA GLY A 166 -7.63 -11.71 -7.97
C GLY A 166 -8.85 -10.80 -7.76
N ARG A 167 -8.64 -9.49 -7.91
CA ARG A 167 -9.69 -8.45 -7.77
C ARG A 167 -10.04 -7.75 -9.09
N PHE A 168 -9.59 -8.28 -10.22
CA PHE A 168 -9.96 -7.82 -11.55
C PHE A 168 -10.51 -8.99 -12.37
N ASP A 169 -11.75 -8.86 -12.83
CA ASP A 169 -12.50 -9.87 -13.58
C ASP A 169 -12.32 -9.77 -15.11
N GLY A 170 -11.58 -8.77 -15.57
CA GLY A 170 -11.36 -8.50 -17.00
C GLY A 170 -12.33 -7.46 -17.59
N THR A 171 -13.35 -7.02 -16.86
CA THR A 171 -14.41 -6.15 -17.39
C THR A 171 -14.48 -4.80 -16.69
N ASN A 172 -14.52 -4.77 -15.37
CA ASN A 172 -14.71 -3.55 -14.60
C ASN A 172 -13.47 -3.24 -13.75
N LEU A 173 -12.96 -2.01 -13.84
CA LEU A 173 -11.91 -1.54 -12.96
C LEU A 173 -12.53 -1.02 -11.66
N PRO A 174 -12.35 -1.71 -10.52
CA PRO A 174 -12.95 -1.32 -9.25
C PRO A 174 -12.17 -0.17 -8.56
N VAL A 175 -11.75 0.81 -9.33
CA VAL A 175 -11.03 2.01 -8.85
C VAL A 175 -11.68 3.22 -9.49
N PRO A 176 -12.21 4.17 -8.71
CA PRO A 176 -12.79 5.39 -9.24
C PRO A 176 -11.66 6.28 -9.78
N LEU A 177 -11.54 6.40 -11.08
CA LEU A 177 -10.54 7.23 -11.75
C LEU A 177 -11.03 8.67 -12.02
N LEU A 178 -12.30 8.97 -11.72
CA LEU A 178 -12.94 10.29 -11.92
C LEU A 178 -13.56 10.81 -10.63
#